data_9a8e0f50192c5ea1c076470364675dfa
#
_entry.id   9a8e0f50192c5ea1c076470364675dfa
#
_cell.length_a   1.000
_cell.length_b   1.000
_cell.length_c   1.000
_cell.angle_alpha   90.00
_cell.angle_beta   90.00
_cell.angle_gamma   90.00
#
_symmetry.space_group_name_H-M   'P 1'
#
loop_
_entity.id
_entity.type
_entity.pdbx_description
1 polymer ?
#
loop_
_entity_poly.entity_id
_entity_poly.type
_entity_poly.pdbx_seq_one_letter_code
_entity_poly.pdbx_strand_id
1 'polypeptide(L)'
;MLLRNARTSPIRNRITAVAKLAMAMTMAVSATLWAVQAQARENFRELVVSLDHGVDAPPLTFRLADGAGLLAVGRQADDWRFSVISLADGELVASGALPESAFFYDAGDPMNLGADQVCYLDEQGVAVIDPGSGTTDRIIDVESIYHGRPSMGPARSDFVRDVDGDDTDDLLVPQFGGWLLARRQASGFDRHLLDVRPRVAVGAERISYMPRDPQVGDVDGDGLNDVVFLVDTEFVTFVQGPLGQFSTPGRRDPIHAPLATEAQRAQWEREDGQVDQSDLEIEEVEIVKDFNNDGVLDLLTEKSISEGVFDRRSEYHLYPGRRDGATVIYAARPDGSITSDGVQFDPLIVDVDGDGRLDVATPSTRLGLARVVGALFSGRISVDLNVYRLAPNGSFAESSDYQTRFKVEFDLKTGLSRYPAVAIADFDGDGNAELMVQETQDELTVYPGVAGPALFGKKGQGLSLPLPRNGQMVEASDLDGDGRVDLLVRYGPADGADRARELRILLSVQDDSQP
;
A
#
# COMPACT_ATOMS: atom_id res chain seq x y z
N MET A 1 -68.35 -39.89 -43.78
CA MET A 1 -67.42 -41.05 -43.68
C MET A 1 -66.09 -40.64 -44.30
N LEU A 2 -65.02 -40.82 -43.58
CA LEU A 2 -63.59 -40.66 -43.88
C LEU A 2 -62.91 -39.60 -43.03
N LEU A 3 -62.35 -40.11 -41.92
CA LEU A 3 -61.37 -39.48 -41.02
C LEU A 3 -60.04 -39.27 -41.76
N ARG A 4 -59.48 -38.05 -41.70
CA ARG A 4 -58.10 -37.78 -42.08
C ARG A 4 -57.25 -37.67 -40.84
N ASN A 5 -56.42 -38.66 -40.63
CA ASN A 5 -55.33 -38.68 -39.69
C ASN A 5 -54.28 -37.64 -40.05
N ALA A 6 -54.07 -36.61 -39.21
CA ALA A 6 -52.97 -35.68 -39.32
C ALA A 6 -51.71 -36.33 -38.70
N ARG A 7 -50.78 -36.79 -39.52
CA ARG A 7 -49.45 -37.21 -39.10
C ARG A 7 -48.66 -35.95 -38.66
N THR A 8 -48.33 -35.89 -37.40
CA THR A 8 -47.39 -34.89 -36.85
C THR A 8 -45.98 -35.15 -37.39
N SER A 9 -45.42 -34.16 -38.09
CA SER A 9 -44.07 -34.21 -38.69
C SER A 9 -42.96 -34.39 -37.64
N PRO A 10 -42.01 -35.31 -37.84
CA PRO A 10 -40.88 -35.56 -36.90
C PRO A 10 -39.94 -34.36 -36.78
N ILE A 11 -40.01 -33.39 -37.66
CA ILE A 11 -39.19 -32.18 -37.64
C ILE A 11 -39.60 -31.25 -36.49
N ARG A 12 -40.92 -31.15 -36.18
CA ARG A 12 -41.42 -30.29 -35.10
C ARG A 12 -40.95 -30.74 -33.70
N ASN A 13 -40.83 -32.06 -33.51
CA ASN A 13 -40.33 -32.61 -32.24
C ASN A 13 -38.80 -32.42 -32.02
N ARG A 14 -38.02 -32.39 -33.12
CA ARG A 14 -36.58 -32.11 -33.04
C ARG A 14 -36.26 -30.65 -32.70
N ILE A 15 -37.00 -29.68 -33.27
CA ILE A 15 -36.83 -28.28 -32.97
C ILE A 15 -37.20 -27.97 -31.51
N THR A 16 -38.26 -28.59 -30.98
CA THR A 16 -38.68 -28.41 -29.60
C THR A 16 -37.67 -29.06 -28.59
N ALA A 17 -37.06 -30.19 -28.99
CA ALA A 17 -36.01 -30.82 -28.15
C ALA A 17 -34.72 -30.02 -28.12
N VAL A 18 -34.27 -29.46 -29.24
CA VAL A 18 -33.08 -28.58 -29.31
C VAL A 18 -33.31 -27.28 -28.57
N ALA A 19 -34.49 -26.68 -28.66
CA ALA A 19 -34.84 -25.47 -27.90
C ALA A 19 -34.88 -25.72 -26.39
N LYS A 20 -35.41 -26.86 -25.94
CA LYS A 20 -35.38 -27.26 -24.52
C LYS A 20 -33.98 -27.58 -24.02
N LEU A 21 -33.13 -28.19 -24.84
CA LEU A 21 -31.74 -28.47 -24.50
C LEU A 21 -30.91 -27.17 -24.40
N ALA A 22 -31.11 -26.24 -25.35
CA ALA A 22 -30.48 -24.92 -25.30
C ALA A 22 -30.93 -24.10 -24.08
N MET A 23 -32.22 -24.12 -23.74
CA MET A 23 -32.76 -23.43 -22.56
C MET A 23 -32.29 -24.09 -21.24
N ALA A 24 -32.15 -25.40 -21.20
CA ALA A 24 -31.59 -26.13 -20.06
C ALA A 24 -30.08 -25.86 -19.90
N MET A 25 -29.31 -25.79 -21.00
CA MET A 25 -27.91 -25.38 -20.95
C MET A 25 -27.74 -23.91 -20.52
N THR A 26 -28.58 -23.00 -20.96
CA THR A 26 -28.55 -21.58 -20.55
C THR A 26 -28.90 -21.43 -19.07
N MET A 27 -29.87 -22.20 -18.56
CA MET A 27 -30.20 -22.21 -17.13
C MET A 27 -29.13 -22.88 -16.28
N ALA A 28 -28.46 -23.93 -16.76
CA ALA A 28 -27.37 -24.57 -16.04
C ALA A 28 -26.13 -23.70 -15.99
N VAL A 29 -25.81 -22.98 -17.07
CA VAL A 29 -24.69 -22.01 -17.11
C VAL A 29 -24.99 -20.81 -16.23
N SER A 30 -26.23 -20.28 -16.24
CA SER A 30 -26.58 -19.21 -15.32
C SER A 30 -26.64 -19.66 -13.87
N ALA A 31 -27.10 -20.86 -13.56
CA ALA A 31 -27.09 -21.39 -12.20
C ALA A 31 -25.67 -21.64 -11.66
N THR A 32 -24.74 -22.12 -12.51
CA THR A 32 -23.32 -22.27 -12.13
C THR A 32 -22.62 -20.92 -11.97
N LEU A 33 -22.92 -19.93 -12.81
CA LEU A 33 -22.42 -18.56 -12.63
C LEU A 33 -22.95 -17.93 -11.32
N TRP A 34 -24.22 -18.14 -11.00
CA TRP A 34 -24.81 -17.66 -9.73
C TRP A 34 -24.20 -18.39 -8.52
N ALA A 35 -23.92 -19.69 -8.60
CA ALA A 35 -23.30 -20.44 -7.53
C ALA A 35 -21.84 -19.99 -7.29
N VAL A 36 -21.07 -19.71 -8.36
CA VAL A 36 -19.69 -19.22 -8.28
C VAL A 36 -19.64 -17.80 -7.74
N GLN A 37 -20.58 -16.94 -8.13
CA GLN A 37 -20.70 -15.58 -7.56
C GLN A 37 -21.14 -15.56 -6.09
N ALA A 38 -21.97 -16.54 -5.67
CA ALA A 38 -22.35 -16.68 -4.28
C ALA A 38 -21.15 -17.11 -3.41
N GLN A 39 -20.30 -17.99 -3.91
CA GLN A 39 -19.17 -18.54 -3.17
C GLN A 39 -18.06 -17.48 -2.91
N ALA A 40 -17.77 -16.60 -3.87
CA ALA A 40 -16.81 -15.51 -3.66
C ALA A 40 -17.31 -14.44 -2.67
N ARG A 41 -18.64 -14.29 -2.52
CA ARG A 41 -19.24 -13.40 -1.50
C ARG A 41 -19.31 -14.05 -0.11
N GLU A 42 -19.32 -15.37 -0.03
CA GLU A 42 -19.35 -16.11 1.24
C GLU A 42 -18.01 -15.95 2.00
N ASN A 43 -16.93 -15.62 1.29
CA ASN A 43 -15.61 -15.40 1.90
C ASN A 43 -15.43 -14.00 2.50
N PHE A 44 -16.38 -13.08 2.30
CA PHE A 44 -16.27 -11.71 2.80
C PHE A 44 -17.56 -11.25 3.49
N ARG A 45 -17.41 -10.62 4.64
CA ARG A 45 -18.47 -9.83 5.28
C ARG A 45 -18.37 -8.39 4.79
N GLU A 46 -19.36 -7.94 4.02
CA GLU A 46 -19.40 -6.58 3.47
C GLU A 46 -20.03 -5.60 4.45
N LEU A 47 -19.32 -4.50 4.73
CA LEU A 47 -19.84 -3.32 5.41
C LEU A 47 -19.86 -2.15 4.42
N VAL A 48 -20.97 -1.42 4.35
CA VAL A 48 -21.13 -0.23 3.51
C VAL A 48 -21.44 0.96 4.40
N VAL A 49 -20.50 1.90 4.46
CA VAL A 49 -20.59 3.06 5.34
C VAL A 49 -20.74 4.32 4.52
N SER A 50 -21.71 5.16 4.87
CA SER A 50 -21.91 6.48 4.25
C SER A 50 -21.48 7.56 5.23
N LEU A 51 -20.56 8.43 4.78
CA LEU A 51 -20.00 9.51 5.57
C LEU A 51 -20.59 10.86 5.14
N ASP A 52 -20.46 11.88 5.97
CA ASP A 52 -20.83 13.26 5.63
C ASP A 52 -19.73 14.02 4.88
N HIS A 53 -18.56 13.42 4.75
CA HIS A 53 -17.37 13.94 4.05
C HIS A 53 -16.82 12.93 3.03
N GLY A 54 -15.93 13.37 2.15
CA GLY A 54 -15.17 12.48 1.26
C GLY A 54 -14.15 11.64 2.04
N VAL A 55 -13.53 10.67 1.35
CA VAL A 55 -12.41 9.88 1.88
C VAL A 55 -11.20 10.15 1.00
N ASP A 56 -10.41 11.17 1.37
CA ASP A 56 -9.33 11.69 0.51
C ASP A 56 -8.04 10.86 0.58
N ALA A 57 -7.85 10.12 1.68
CA ALA A 57 -6.70 9.22 1.89
C ALA A 57 -7.17 7.84 2.37
N PRO A 58 -6.30 6.80 2.29
CA PRO A 58 -6.57 5.52 2.91
C PRO A 58 -6.91 5.68 4.39
N PRO A 59 -8.03 5.12 4.88
CA PRO A 59 -8.31 5.04 6.31
C PRO A 59 -7.19 4.36 7.08
N LEU A 60 -7.00 4.78 8.31
CA LEU A 60 -6.10 4.14 9.27
C LEU A 60 -6.87 3.09 10.07
N THR A 61 -6.22 2.00 10.44
CA THR A 61 -6.72 1.12 11.51
C THR A 61 -6.83 1.93 12.79
N PHE A 62 -7.83 1.62 13.62
CA PHE A 62 -8.15 2.37 14.82
C PHE A 62 -8.62 1.41 15.91
N ARG A 63 -7.90 1.36 17.02
CA ARG A 63 -8.27 0.51 18.14
C ARG A 63 -9.36 1.18 18.97
N LEU A 64 -10.54 0.57 19.01
CA LEU A 64 -11.63 0.97 19.88
C LEU A 64 -11.48 0.29 21.26
N ALA A 65 -12.19 0.78 22.25
CA ALA A 65 -12.20 0.15 23.58
C ALA A 65 -12.79 -1.27 23.55
N ASP A 66 -13.62 -1.59 22.58
CA ASP A 66 -14.35 -2.85 22.43
C ASP A 66 -14.11 -3.55 21.08
N GLY A 67 -13.04 -3.22 20.35
CA GLY A 67 -12.69 -3.91 19.11
C GLY A 67 -11.92 -3.06 18.09
N ALA A 68 -11.92 -3.53 16.85
CA ALA A 68 -11.27 -2.88 15.75
C ALA A 68 -12.17 -1.85 15.05
N GLY A 69 -11.57 -0.81 14.55
CA GLY A 69 -12.22 0.25 13.80
C GLY A 69 -11.33 0.87 12.73
N LEU A 70 -11.86 1.85 12.02
CA LEU A 70 -11.14 2.64 11.02
C LEU A 70 -11.31 4.14 11.27
N LEU A 71 -10.23 4.88 11.08
CA LEU A 71 -10.23 6.34 11.03
C LEU A 71 -10.23 6.78 9.56
N ALA A 72 -11.33 7.32 9.08
CA ALA A 72 -11.46 7.92 7.76
C ALA A 72 -11.34 9.45 7.85
N VAL A 73 -10.52 10.03 6.98
CA VAL A 73 -10.30 11.48 6.91
C VAL A 73 -10.56 12.00 5.50
N GLY A 74 -11.20 13.16 5.41
CA GLY A 74 -11.44 13.80 4.14
C GLY A 74 -12.18 15.13 4.26
N ARG A 75 -12.63 15.67 3.13
CA ARG A 75 -13.23 17.00 3.07
C ARG A 75 -14.75 16.98 3.04
N GLN A 76 -15.33 17.90 3.83
CA GLN A 76 -16.71 18.33 3.72
C GLN A 76 -16.72 19.82 3.31
N ALA A 77 -16.99 20.11 2.06
CA ALA A 77 -16.74 21.42 1.44
C ALA A 77 -15.27 21.84 1.58
N ASP A 78 -14.96 22.88 2.36
CA ASP A 78 -13.61 23.37 2.59
C ASP A 78 -13.00 22.88 3.92
N ASP A 79 -13.79 22.24 4.77
CA ASP A 79 -13.38 21.78 6.09
C ASP A 79 -12.85 20.34 6.06
N TRP A 80 -11.80 20.07 6.82
CA TRP A 80 -11.29 18.74 7.06
C TRP A 80 -12.03 18.06 8.20
N ARG A 81 -12.48 16.84 7.95
CA ARG A 81 -13.28 16.05 8.87
C ARG A 81 -12.66 14.67 9.07
N PHE A 82 -12.94 14.08 10.21
CA PHE A 82 -12.68 12.67 10.46
C PHE A 82 -13.94 11.93 10.89
N SER A 83 -13.94 10.63 10.67
CA SER A 83 -14.94 9.68 11.15
C SER A 83 -14.27 8.43 11.66
N VAL A 84 -14.68 7.95 12.83
CA VAL A 84 -14.28 6.67 13.41
C VAL A 84 -15.41 5.67 13.20
N ILE A 85 -15.10 4.53 12.59
CA ILE A 85 -16.04 3.51 12.15
C ILE A 85 -15.72 2.21 12.87
N SER A 86 -16.73 1.55 13.45
CA SER A 86 -16.59 0.21 14.02
C SER A 86 -16.56 -0.85 12.93
N LEU A 87 -15.60 -1.77 12.96
CA LEU A 87 -15.55 -2.92 12.06
C LEU A 87 -16.50 -4.05 12.49
N ALA A 88 -17.05 -3.99 13.69
CA ALA A 88 -18.01 -4.99 14.15
C ALA A 88 -19.36 -4.93 13.39
N ASP A 89 -19.81 -3.72 13.02
CA ASP A 89 -21.14 -3.49 12.43
C ASP A 89 -21.17 -2.39 11.35
N GLY A 90 -20.07 -1.66 11.13
CA GLY A 90 -20.00 -0.52 10.22
C GLY A 90 -20.63 0.75 10.77
N GLU A 91 -20.97 0.80 12.05
CA GLU A 91 -21.57 1.99 12.66
C GLU A 91 -20.52 3.10 12.86
N LEU A 92 -20.98 4.34 12.76
CA LEU A 92 -20.17 5.52 13.02
C LEU A 92 -20.08 5.74 14.54
N VAL A 93 -18.91 5.48 15.12
CA VAL A 93 -18.65 5.63 16.56
C VAL A 93 -18.48 7.09 16.93
N ALA A 94 -17.73 7.84 16.10
CA ALA A 94 -17.46 9.25 16.33
C ALA A 94 -17.19 10.00 15.01
N SER A 95 -17.37 11.30 15.01
CA SER A 95 -16.94 12.19 13.93
C SER A 95 -16.61 13.58 14.46
N GLY A 96 -15.70 14.26 13.79
CA GLY A 96 -15.26 15.60 14.20
C GLY A 96 -14.58 16.37 13.09
N ALA A 97 -14.10 17.56 13.42
CA ALA A 97 -13.29 18.38 12.53
C ALA A 97 -11.80 18.20 12.87
N LEU A 98 -10.96 18.12 11.84
CA LEU A 98 -9.52 18.31 11.98
C LEU A 98 -9.21 19.80 11.85
N PRO A 99 -8.31 20.37 12.68
CA PRO A 99 -7.92 21.77 12.57
C PRO A 99 -7.28 22.09 11.21
N GLU A 100 -7.57 23.25 10.65
CA GLU A 100 -6.92 23.74 9.41
C GLU A 100 -5.38 23.90 9.55
N SER A 101 -4.88 23.96 10.79
CA SER A 101 -3.44 24.01 11.09
C SER A 101 -2.76 22.65 11.04
N ALA A 102 -3.51 21.54 10.97
CA ALA A 102 -2.96 20.21 10.95
C ALA A 102 -2.21 19.94 9.64
N PHE A 103 -0.94 19.62 9.72
CA PHE A 103 -0.12 19.15 8.59
C PHE A 103 -0.23 17.65 8.39
N PHE A 104 -0.28 16.92 9.49
CA PHE A 104 -0.40 15.46 9.49
C PHE A 104 -1.41 15.00 10.51
N TYR A 105 -1.96 13.82 10.25
CA TYR A 105 -2.80 13.10 11.19
C TYR A 105 -2.38 11.64 11.27
N ASP A 106 -2.69 11.04 12.40
CA ASP A 106 -2.41 9.65 12.74
C ASP A 106 -3.46 9.12 13.71
N ALA A 107 -3.42 7.82 13.98
CA ALA A 107 -4.21 7.12 14.99
C ALA A 107 -3.26 6.43 15.97
N GLY A 108 -3.58 6.44 17.24
CA GLY A 108 -2.85 5.74 18.29
C GLY A 108 -3.25 6.18 19.69
N ASP A 109 -2.67 5.55 20.71
CA ASP A 109 -2.95 5.80 22.12
C ASP A 109 -1.73 6.38 22.88
N PRO A 110 -1.16 7.54 22.47
CA PRO A 110 0.00 8.12 23.14
C PRO A 110 -0.30 8.58 24.58
N MET A 111 -1.56 8.56 24.97
CA MET A 111 -1.98 8.88 26.35
C MET A 111 -2.18 7.64 27.21
N ASN A 112 -2.07 6.43 26.62
CA ASN A 112 -2.26 5.13 27.26
C ASN A 112 -3.63 5.02 27.97
N LEU A 113 -4.68 5.30 27.22
CA LEU A 113 -6.07 5.25 27.69
C LEU A 113 -6.77 3.91 27.36
N GLY A 114 -6.12 3.03 26.61
CA GLY A 114 -6.61 1.73 26.18
C GLY A 114 -7.45 1.74 24.90
N ALA A 115 -7.56 2.89 24.24
CA ALA A 115 -8.17 3.07 22.92
C ALA A 115 -7.48 4.22 22.20
N ASP A 116 -7.45 4.16 20.87
CA ASP A 116 -6.79 5.17 20.06
C ASP A 116 -7.50 6.52 20.11
N GLN A 117 -6.71 7.57 19.97
CA GLN A 117 -7.14 8.93 19.76
C GLN A 117 -6.83 9.35 18.32
N VAL A 118 -7.49 10.39 17.84
CA VAL A 118 -7.13 11.05 16.59
C VAL A 118 -6.00 12.03 16.88
N CYS A 119 -4.80 11.70 16.41
CA CYS A 119 -3.61 12.52 16.63
C CYS A 119 -3.39 13.45 15.44
N TYR A 120 -2.91 14.67 15.68
CA TYR A 120 -2.47 15.56 14.61
C TYR A 120 -1.22 16.32 14.99
N LEU A 121 -0.40 16.62 13.98
CA LEU A 121 0.81 17.43 14.07
C LEU A 121 0.57 18.76 13.37
N ASP A 122 0.80 19.85 14.08
CA ASP A 122 0.77 21.21 13.55
C ASP A 122 2.09 21.98 13.79
N GLU A 123 2.09 23.29 13.56
CA GLU A 123 3.24 24.17 13.78
C GLU A 123 3.74 24.16 15.24
N GLN A 124 2.87 23.89 16.20
CA GLN A 124 3.20 23.96 17.63
C GLN A 124 3.63 22.60 18.20
N GLY A 125 3.23 21.49 17.57
CA GLY A 125 3.54 20.15 18.02
C GLY A 125 2.41 19.15 17.85
N VAL A 126 2.34 18.15 18.71
CA VAL A 126 1.32 17.09 18.63
C VAL A 126 0.17 17.37 19.58
N ALA A 127 -1.03 17.22 19.07
CA ALA A 127 -2.26 17.25 19.85
C ALA A 127 -3.11 16.01 19.54
N VAL A 128 -3.96 15.66 20.48
CA VAL A 128 -4.93 14.56 20.37
C VAL A 128 -6.34 15.09 20.45
N ILE A 129 -7.24 14.45 19.71
CA ILE A 129 -8.67 14.65 19.79
C ILE A 129 -9.25 13.37 20.38
N ASP A 130 -9.94 13.47 21.52
CA ASP A 130 -10.74 12.37 22.05
C ASP A 130 -11.99 12.23 21.17
N PRO A 131 -12.18 11.10 20.46
CA PRO A 131 -13.32 10.94 19.57
C PRO A 131 -14.66 10.98 20.28
N GLY A 132 -14.74 10.51 21.53
CA GLY A 132 -15.97 10.43 22.31
C GLY A 132 -16.47 11.78 22.81
N SER A 133 -15.57 12.65 23.26
CA SER A 133 -15.92 13.99 23.80
C SER A 133 -15.73 15.11 22.78
N GLY A 134 -14.91 14.90 21.74
CA GLY A 134 -14.47 15.93 20.79
C GLY A 134 -13.51 16.95 21.40
N THR A 135 -12.98 16.71 22.60
CA THR A 135 -12.01 17.59 23.24
C THR A 135 -10.64 17.44 22.59
N THR A 136 -9.93 18.55 22.49
CA THR A 136 -8.57 18.59 21.92
C THR A 136 -7.59 18.98 23.00
N ASP A 137 -6.55 18.16 23.18
CA ASP A 137 -5.48 18.41 24.13
C ASP A 137 -4.11 18.43 23.44
N ARG A 138 -3.31 19.49 23.68
CA ARG A 138 -1.91 19.55 23.28
C ARG A 138 -1.09 18.68 24.21
N ILE A 139 -0.45 17.63 23.66
CA ILE A 139 0.29 16.66 24.49
C ILE A 139 1.80 16.91 24.50
N ILE A 140 2.35 17.51 23.43
CA ILE A 140 3.76 17.86 23.36
C ILE A 140 4.02 19.04 22.41
N ASP A 141 4.88 19.97 22.82
CA ASP A 141 5.39 21.05 21.97
C ASP A 141 6.64 20.58 21.22
N VAL A 142 6.76 20.96 19.93
CA VAL A 142 7.85 20.58 19.02
C VAL A 142 8.37 21.80 18.29
N GLU A 143 9.69 21.89 18.07
CA GLU A 143 10.29 22.85 17.13
C GLU A 143 10.02 22.40 15.69
N SER A 144 8.78 22.57 15.24
CA SER A 144 8.27 22.06 13.98
C SER A 144 9.03 22.61 12.78
N ILE A 145 9.30 21.76 11.78
CA ILE A 145 9.76 22.18 10.45
C ILE A 145 8.61 22.62 9.55
N TYR A 146 7.38 22.46 10.02
CA TYR A 146 6.14 22.80 9.29
C TYR A 146 5.59 24.11 9.82
N HIS A 147 5.33 25.07 8.92
CA HIS A 147 4.86 26.41 9.28
C HIS A 147 3.71 26.86 8.39
N GLY A 148 2.78 27.61 8.97
CA GLY A 148 1.62 28.15 8.28
C GLY A 148 0.49 27.15 8.14
N ARG A 149 -0.10 27.05 6.94
CA ARG A 149 -1.17 26.12 6.63
C ARG A 149 -0.74 25.17 5.51
N PRO A 150 -1.06 23.89 5.59
CA PRO A 150 -0.79 22.95 4.52
C PRO A 150 -1.61 23.33 3.25
N SER A 151 -0.94 23.43 2.12
CA SER A 151 -1.60 23.85 0.86
C SER A 151 -2.61 22.84 0.32
N MET A 152 -2.45 21.55 0.66
CA MET A 152 -3.32 20.45 0.23
C MET A 152 -4.10 19.81 1.38
N GLY A 153 -4.01 20.38 2.60
CA GLY A 153 -4.60 19.81 3.80
C GLY A 153 -3.70 18.80 4.52
N PRO A 154 -4.21 18.19 5.61
CA PRO A 154 -3.44 17.23 6.39
C PRO A 154 -3.18 15.95 5.61
N ALA A 155 -1.96 15.44 5.69
CA ALA A 155 -1.58 14.14 5.14
C ALA A 155 -1.55 13.08 6.25
N ARG A 156 -1.80 11.82 5.89
CA ARG A 156 -1.53 10.68 6.76
C ARG A 156 -0.03 10.60 7.05
N SER A 157 0.33 10.28 8.29
CA SER A 157 1.71 10.02 8.70
C SER A 157 1.72 8.97 9.80
N ASP A 158 2.86 8.36 10.06
CA ASP A 158 3.08 7.32 11.06
C ASP A 158 4.01 7.89 12.15
N PHE A 159 3.51 8.88 12.90
CA PHE A 159 4.27 9.55 13.96
C PHE A 159 3.86 9.09 15.37
N VAL A 160 2.81 8.27 15.48
CA VAL A 160 2.35 7.66 16.73
C VAL A 160 2.52 6.15 16.59
N ARG A 161 3.43 5.55 17.36
CA ARG A 161 3.67 4.11 17.33
C ARG A 161 4.54 3.68 18.49
N ASP A 162 4.46 2.43 18.88
CA ASP A 162 5.40 1.82 19.83
C ASP A 162 6.79 1.72 19.19
N VAL A 163 7.70 2.58 19.58
CA VAL A 163 9.07 2.63 19.05
C VAL A 163 10.01 1.73 19.86
N ASP A 164 9.82 1.65 21.17
CA ASP A 164 10.74 0.94 22.04
C ASP A 164 10.29 -0.49 22.42
N GLY A 165 9.11 -0.92 21.91
CA GLY A 165 8.60 -2.27 22.08
C GLY A 165 8.01 -2.54 23.47
N ASP A 166 7.51 -1.51 24.15
CA ASP A 166 6.92 -1.62 25.50
C ASP A 166 5.38 -1.72 25.48
N ASP A 167 4.76 -1.91 24.31
CA ASP A 167 3.31 -1.95 24.05
C ASP A 167 2.61 -0.60 24.34
N THR A 168 3.35 0.50 24.39
CA THR A 168 2.80 1.85 24.59
C THR A 168 3.20 2.75 23.42
N ASP A 169 2.24 3.47 22.85
CA ASP A 169 2.54 4.35 21.73
C ASP A 169 3.38 5.56 22.14
N ASP A 170 4.48 5.75 21.42
CA ASP A 170 5.39 6.87 21.49
C ASP A 170 5.11 7.88 20.36
N LEU A 171 5.84 9.00 20.39
CA LEU A 171 5.79 10.01 19.33
C LEU A 171 7.15 10.13 18.65
N LEU A 172 7.19 9.95 17.34
CA LEU A 172 8.38 10.11 16.52
C LEU A 172 8.15 11.23 15.50
N VAL A 173 8.66 12.46 15.80
CA VAL A 173 8.28 13.67 15.11
C VAL A 173 9.49 14.41 14.54
N PRO A 174 9.50 14.80 13.24
CA PRO A 174 10.60 15.55 12.65
C PRO A 174 10.61 17.01 13.15
N GLN A 175 11.81 17.51 13.46
CA GLN A 175 12.07 18.88 13.86
C GLN A 175 13.38 19.41 13.25
N PHE A 176 13.70 20.70 13.41
CA PHE A 176 14.90 21.28 12.80
C PHE A 176 16.22 20.65 13.27
N GLY A 177 16.30 20.23 14.52
CA GLY A 177 17.49 19.62 15.10
C GLY A 177 17.69 18.16 14.72
N GLY A 178 16.66 17.49 14.23
CA GLY A 178 16.63 16.06 13.95
C GLY A 178 15.22 15.51 14.13
N TRP A 179 15.09 14.34 14.74
CA TRP A 179 13.81 13.74 15.12
C TRP A 179 13.65 13.73 16.64
N LEU A 180 12.51 14.17 17.11
CA LEU A 180 12.10 14.03 18.49
C LEU A 180 11.46 12.66 18.65
N LEU A 181 12.10 11.78 19.42
CA LEU A 181 11.47 10.61 19.99
C LEU A 181 10.99 10.98 21.39
N ALA A 182 9.68 10.98 21.60
CA ALA A 182 9.06 11.28 22.88
C ALA A 182 8.36 10.02 23.38
N ARG A 183 9.02 9.29 24.28
CA ARG A 183 8.53 8.04 24.82
C ARG A 183 7.57 8.28 25.96
N ARG A 184 6.47 7.54 25.96
CA ARG A 184 5.45 7.65 27.01
C ARG A 184 6.00 7.17 28.35
N GLN A 185 5.78 7.94 29.39
CA GLN A 185 6.10 7.63 30.78
C GLN A 185 4.88 7.86 31.66
N ALA A 186 4.88 7.31 32.88
CA ALA A 186 3.78 7.46 33.81
C ALA A 186 3.37 8.93 34.08
N SER A 187 4.30 9.88 33.90
CA SER A 187 4.08 11.33 34.14
C SER A 187 4.54 12.18 32.96
N GLY A 188 4.04 11.93 31.75
CA GLY A 188 4.37 12.72 30.56
C GLY A 188 5.25 11.97 29.58
N PHE A 189 6.17 12.67 28.92
CA PHE A 189 7.05 12.11 27.90
C PHE A 189 8.52 12.30 28.24
N ASP A 190 9.31 11.25 28.09
CA ASP A 190 10.76 11.28 28.08
C ASP A 190 11.23 11.62 26.65
N ARG A 191 12.04 12.67 26.50
CA ARG A 191 12.34 13.28 25.19
C ARG A 191 13.77 13.00 24.78
N HIS A 192 13.96 12.35 23.64
CA HIS A 192 15.25 12.08 23.04
C HIS A 192 15.35 12.79 21.69
N LEU A 193 16.45 13.46 21.44
CA LEU A 193 16.76 14.03 20.12
C LEU A 193 17.63 13.04 19.37
N LEU A 194 17.09 12.49 18.28
CA LEU A 194 17.83 11.71 17.30
C LEU A 194 18.39 12.71 16.27
N ASP A 195 19.72 12.86 16.23
CA ASP A 195 20.42 13.95 15.53
C ASP A 195 20.51 13.77 13.99
N VAL A 196 19.44 13.31 13.38
CA VAL A 196 19.28 13.19 11.92
C VAL A 196 18.44 14.34 11.39
N ARG A 197 19.13 15.34 10.83
CA ARG A 197 18.48 16.56 10.32
C ARG A 197 17.73 16.29 9.02
N PRO A 198 16.63 17.05 8.77
CA PRO A 198 15.93 16.98 7.51
C PRO A 198 16.85 17.41 6.34
N ARG A 199 16.60 16.87 5.18
CA ARG A 199 17.19 17.35 3.94
C ARG A 199 16.63 18.73 3.61
N VAL A 200 17.45 19.66 3.14
CA VAL A 200 17.05 21.02 2.80
C VAL A 200 17.15 21.21 1.29
N ALA A 201 16.03 21.50 0.65
CA ALA A 201 15.98 21.91 -0.75
C ALA A 201 15.76 23.44 -0.82
N VAL A 202 16.63 24.12 -1.56
CA VAL A 202 16.58 25.57 -1.75
C VAL A 202 16.09 25.86 -3.16
N GLY A 203 14.83 26.23 -3.29
CA GLY A 203 14.25 26.73 -4.54
C GLY A 203 14.41 28.25 -4.69
N ALA A 204 13.99 28.78 -5.84
CA ALA A 204 14.09 30.23 -6.13
C ALA A 204 13.25 31.11 -5.18
N GLU A 205 12.13 30.59 -4.70
CA GLU A 205 11.15 31.35 -3.91
C GLU A 205 10.91 30.77 -2.50
N ARG A 206 11.39 29.55 -2.22
CA ARG A 206 11.14 28.87 -0.95
C ARG A 206 12.27 27.92 -0.56
N ILE A 207 12.39 27.67 0.73
CA ILE A 207 13.19 26.61 1.32
C ILE A 207 12.22 25.53 1.77
N SER A 208 12.49 24.29 1.40
CA SER A 208 11.71 23.12 1.80
C SER A 208 12.56 22.20 2.69
N TYR A 209 11.98 21.77 3.79
CA TYR A 209 12.59 20.80 4.69
C TYR A 209 11.91 19.45 4.45
N MET A 210 12.70 18.44 4.09
CA MET A 210 12.23 17.08 3.83
C MET A 210 12.78 16.17 4.93
N PRO A 211 11.94 15.67 5.84
CA PRO A 211 12.38 14.72 6.84
C PRO A 211 12.85 13.43 6.16
N ARG A 212 13.63 12.63 6.84
CA ARG A 212 14.07 11.31 6.44
C ARG A 212 13.21 10.30 7.17
N ASP A 213 12.68 9.31 6.48
CA ASP A 213 11.78 8.35 7.08
C ASP A 213 12.55 7.38 7.99
N PRO A 214 12.17 7.26 9.27
CA PRO A 214 12.77 6.31 10.19
C PRO A 214 12.27 4.89 9.94
N GLN A 215 13.16 3.93 10.07
CA GLN A 215 12.81 2.52 10.21
C GLN A 215 12.98 2.13 11.68
N VAL A 216 12.11 1.26 12.18
CA VAL A 216 12.17 0.73 13.54
C VAL A 216 12.31 -0.79 13.47
N GLY A 217 13.27 -1.35 14.16
CA GLY A 217 13.53 -2.79 14.21
C GLY A 217 14.84 -3.14 14.90
N ASP A 218 15.00 -4.38 15.29
CA ASP A 218 16.20 -4.91 15.94
C ASP A 218 17.35 -5.06 14.92
N VAL A 219 18.24 -4.09 14.88
CA VAL A 219 19.38 -4.07 13.93
C VAL A 219 20.60 -4.82 14.47
N ASP A 220 20.85 -4.78 15.77
CA ASP A 220 22.04 -5.38 16.34
C ASP A 220 21.82 -6.80 16.91
N GLY A 221 20.59 -7.29 16.97
CA GLY A 221 20.24 -8.65 17.34
C GLY A 221 20.10 -8.89 18.84
N ASP A 222 19.87 -7.83 19.60
CA ASP A 222 19.71 -7.92 21.04
C ASP A 222 18.25 -8.12 21.50
N GLY A 223 17.30 -8.06 20.56
CA GLY A 223 15.86 -8.24 20.77
C GLY A 223 15.13 -6.95 21.12
N LEU A 224 15.79 -5.79 21.06
CA LEU A 224 15.19 -4.47 21.25
C LEU A 224 15.06 -3.74 19.92
N ASN A 225 14.08 -2.85 19.81
CA ASN A 225 13.89 -2.05 18.60
C ASN A 225 14.88 -0.89 18.55
N ASP A 226 15.62 -0.77 17.47
CA ASP A 226 16.47 0.37 17.15
C ASP A 226 15.73 1.34 16.20
N VAL A 227 16.20 2.58 16.13
CA VAL A 227 15.73 3.54 15.12
C VAL A 227 16.82 3.79 14.10
N VAL A 228 16.49 3.57 12.83
CA VAL A 228 17.46 3.63 11.72
C VAL A 228 17.00 4.64 10.68
N PHE A 229 17.93 5.46 10.20
CA PHE A 229 17.70 6.42 9.11
C PHE A 229 18.66 6.17 7.97
N LEU A 230 18.17 6.21 6.73
CA LEU A 230 19.01 6.29 5.55
C LEU A 230 19.44 7.76 5.36
N VAL A 231 20.74 8.01 5.47
CA VAL A 231 21.34 9.33 5.29
C VAL A 231 22.41 9.25 4.22
N ASP A 232 22.13 9.80 3.04
CA ASP A 232 22.98 9.68 1.87
C ASP A 232 23.21 8.20 1.46
N THR A 233 24.39 7.66 1.71
CA THR A 233 24.77 6.27 1.41
C THR A 233 25.21 5.54 2.69
N GLU A 234 24.67 5.90 3.83
CA GLU A 234 24.93 5.26 5.10
C GLU A 234 23.65 5.15 5.96
N PHE A 235 23.61 4.14 6.80
CA PHE A 235 22.63 4.09 7.87
C PHE A 235 23.12 4.81 9.10
N VAL A 236 22.22 5.59 9.71
CA VAL A 236 22.42 6.18 11.03
C VAL A 236 21.49 5.46 11.99
N THR A 237 22.07 4.63 12.87
CA THR A 237 21.35 3.77 13.81
C THR A 237 21.44 4.31 15.22
N PHE A 238 20.31 4.49 15.86
CA PHE A 238 20.18 4.80 17.27
C PHE A 238 19.80 3.52 18.01
N VAL A 239 20.80 2.88 18.61
CA VAL A 239 20.62 1.59 19.29
C VAL A 239 19.90 1.81 20.61
N GLN A 240 18.86 1.02 20.84
CA GLN A 240 18.14 0.99 22.12
C GLN A 240 18.91 0.20 23.17
N GLY A 241 19.04 0.74 24.34
CA GLY A 241 19.63 0.03 25.48
C GLY A 241 18.57 -0.61 26.37
N PRO A 242 18.97 -1.49 27.30
CA PRO A 242 18.07 -2.31 28.12
C PRO A 242 17.09 -1.55 29.03
N LEU A 243 17.26 -0.25 29.17
CA LEU A 243 16.38 0.63 29.94
C LEU A 243 15.53 1.53 29.01
N GLY A 244 15.48 1.20 27.73
CA GLY A 244 14.74 1.95 26.74
C GLY A 244 15.40 3.24 26.25
N GLN A 245 16.62 3.59 26.72
CA GLN A 245 17.35 4.76 26.21
C GLN A 245 17.99 4.47 24.86
N PHE A 246 17.99 5.46 23.97
CA PHE A 246 18.62 5.36 22.66
C PHE A 246 20.03 5.98 22.66
N SER A 247 20.95 5.35 21.92
CA SER A 247 22.32 5.84 21.79
C SER A 247 22.35 7.23 21.11
N THR A 248 23.16 8.15 21.59
CA THR A 248 23.43 9.45 20.95
C THR A 248 24.91 9.78 21.11
N PRO A 249 25.60 10.17 20.00
CA PRO A 249 25.13 10.27 18.63
C PRO A 249 24.78 8.90 18.02
N GLY A 250 23.98 8.90 16.95
CA GLY A 250 23.70 7.69 16.19
C GLY A 250 24.96 7.09 15.57
N ARG A 251 25.03 5.76 15.53
CA ARG A 251 26.11 5.01 14.86
C ARG A 251 25.93 5.13 13.35
N ARG A 252 27.02 5.30 12.61
CA ARG A 252 27.01 5.43 11.15
C ARG A 252 27.64 4.21 10.51
N ASP A 253 26.87 3.50 9.69
CA ASP A 253 27.27 2.27 9.01
C ASP A 253 27.17 2.50 7.47
N PRO A 254 28.31 2.48 6.73
CA PRO A 254 28.30 2.77 5.29
C PRO A 254 27.63 1.64 4.51
N ILE A 255 26.83 2.00 3.51
CA ILE A 255 26.24 1.09 2.55
C ILE A 255 27.20 1.01 1.34
N HIS A 256 27.68 -0.18 1.03
CA HIS A 256 28.63 -0.37 -0.06
C HIS A 256 27.96 -0.59 -1.44
N ALA A 257 26.63 -0.71 -1.49
CA ALA A 257 25.88 -0.70 -2.74
C ALA A 257 26.13 0.62 -3.50
N PRO A 258 26.08 0.63 -4.84
CA PRO A 258 26.43 1.80 -5.66
C PRO A 258 25.28 2.83 -5.72
N LEU A 259 24.81 3.25 -4.55
CA LEU A 259 23.70 4.19 -4.42
C LEU A 259 24.07 5.60 -4.87
N ALA A 260 23.09 6.30 -5.43
CA ALA A 260 23.21 7.71 -5.73
C ALA A 260 23.32 8.54 -4.45
N THR A 261 24.32 9.41 -4.39
CA THR A 261 24.47 10.35 -3.28
C THR A 261 23.42 11.46 -3.33
N GLU A 262 23.15 12.08 -2.19
CA GLU A 262 22.23 13.23 -2.13
C GLU A 262 22.71 14.39 -3.02
N ALA A 263 24.01 14.57 -3.16
CA ALA A 263 24.58 15.59 -4.04
C ALA A 263 24.26 15.31 -5.52
N GLN A 264 24.30 14.04 -5.95
CA GLN A 264 23.90 13.63 -7.29
C GLN A 264 22.40 13.86 -7.50
N ARG A 265 21.54 13.39 -6.57
CA ARG A 265 20.09 13.64 -6.62
C ARG A 265 19.76 15.11 -6.71
N ALA A 266 20.35 15.96 -5.84
CA ALA A 266 20.14 17.40 -5.85
C ALA A 266 20.58 18.09 -7.15
N GLN A 267 21.51 17.51 -7.91
CA GLN A 267 21.90 18.03 -9.20
C GLN A 267 20.78 17.88 -10.22
N TRP A 268 20.05 16.76 -10.19
CA TRP A 268 18.92 16.51 -11.10
C TRP A 268 17.65 17.28 -10.66
N GLU A 269 17.40 17.43 -9.37
CA GLU A 269 16.28 18.20 -8.85
C GLU A 269 16.36 19.71 -9.15
N ARG A 270 17.55 20.26 -9.41
CA ARG A 270 17.77 21.70 -9.63
C ARG A 270 17.51 22.16 -11.06
N GLU A 271 17.56 21.27 -11.99
CA GLU A 271 17.46 21.63 -13.40
C GLU A 271 16.02 21.41 -13.89
N ASP A 272 15.06 22.26 -13.45
CA ASP A 272 13.63 22.33 -13.82
C ASP A 272 13.30 21.76 -15.22
N GLY A 273 13.35 20.44 -15.42
CA GLY A 273 12.99 19.76 -16.66
C GLY A 273 13.96 19.93 -17.84
N GLN A 274 15.14 20.54 -17.66
CA GLN A 274 16.19 20.67 -18.67
C GLN A 274 17.33 19.66 -18.52
N VAL A 275 17.21 18.71 -17.58
CA VAL A 275 18.16 17.62 -17.49
C VAL A 275 18.08 16.78 -18.76
N ASP A 276 19.19 16.66 -19.45
CA ASP A 276 19.35 15.64 -20.47
C ASP A 276 19.35 14.26 -19.78
N GLN A 277 18.18 13.63 -19.72
CA GLN A 277 17.99 12.30 -19.13
C GLN A 277 18.40 11.18 -20.11
N SER A 278 19.05 11.53 -21.23
CA SER A 278 19.40 10.56 -22.28
C SER A 278 20.50 9.58 -21.87
N ASP A 279 21.33 9.94 -20.88
CA ASP A 279 22.44 9.11 -20.38
C ASP A 279 22.39 9.01 -18.83
N LEU A 280 21.21 8.87 -18.28
CA LEU A 280 21.03 8.76 -16.83
C LEU A 280 21.20 7.31 -16.36
N GLU A 281 22.08 7.10 -15.40
CA GLU A 281 22.21 5.85 -14.65
C GLU A 281 22.24 6.20 -13.16
N ILE A 282 21.19 5.80 -12.45
CA ILE A 282 21.01 6.12 -11.02
C ILE A 282 20.44 4.91 -10.30
N GLU A 283 20.98 4.63 -9.13
CA GLU A 283 20.46 3.60 -8.23
C GLU A 283 20.06 4.20 -6.88
N GLU A 284 18.80 4.00 -6.47
CA GLU A 284 18.22 4.54 -5.25
C GLU A 284 17.58 3.42 -4.43
N VAL A 285 17.55 3.61 -3.12
CA VAL A 285 16.83 2.68 -2.24
C VAL A 285 15.34 2.89 -2.43
N GLU A 286 14.64 1.82 -2.79
CA GLU A 286 13.19 1.78 -2.96
C GLU A 286 12.50 1.32 -1.68
N ILE A 287 12.99 0.21 -1.10
CA ILE A 287 12.41 -0.40 0.10
C ILE A 287 13.50 -0.88 1.03
N VAL A 288 13.32 -0.65 2.33
CA VAL A 288 14.12 -1.23 3.42
C VAL A 288 13.20 -2.16 4.20
N LYS A 289 13.45 -3.47 4.14
CA LYS A 289 12.62 -4.50 4.80
C LYS A 289 13.39 -5.80 4.91
N ASP A 290 13.02 -6.65 5.86
CA ASP A 290 13.53 -8.03 5.91
C ASP A 290 12.83 -8.86 4.83
N PHE A 291 13.52 -9.13 3.72
CA PHE A 291 12.99 -9.88 2.59
C PHE A 291 13.12 -11.39 2.77
N ASN A 292 14.14 -11.83 3.50
CA ASN A 292 14.49 -13.25 3.61
C ASN A 292 14.06 -13.87 4.95
N ASN A 293 13.43 -13.07 5.83
CA ASN A 293 12.94 -13.42 7.15
C ASN A 293 14.06 -13.94 8.09
N ASP A 294 15.25 -13.30 8.02
CA ASP A 294 16.39 -13.61 8.89
C ASP A 294 16.52 -12.64 10.08
N GLY A 295 15.61 -11.68 10.20
CA GLY A 295 15.58 -10.65 11.23
C GLY A 295 16.56 -9.51 10.98
N VAL A 296 17.07 -9.36 9.75
CA VAL A 296 17.96 -8.27 9.35
C VAL A 296 17.31 -7.47 8.22
N LEU A 297 17.42 -6.15 8.26
CA LEU A 297 16.90 -5.29 7.20
C LEU A 297 17.71 -5.47 5.92
N ASP A 298 17.02 -5.78 4.81
CA ASP A 298 17.56 -5.86 3.46
C ASP A 298 17.24 -4.56 2.71
N LEU A 299 17.94 -4.33 1.59
CA LEU A 299 17.69 -3.22 0.68
C LEU A 299 17.20 -3.74 -0.66
N LEU A 300 16.02 -3.32 -1.07
CA LEU A 300 15.61 -3.36 -2.47
C LEU A 300 15.87 -1.98 -3.07
N THR A 301 16.68 -1.92 -4.13
CA THR A 301 16.98 -0.68 -4.85
C THR A 301 16.37 -0.70 -6.24
N GLU A 302 16.03 0.46 -6.78
CA GLU A 302 15.71 0.65 -8.18
C GLU A 302 16.88 1.32 -8.88
N LYS A 303 17.41 0.67 -9.91
CA LYS A 303 18.39 1.24 -10.82
C LYS A 303 17.69 1.68 -12.10
N SER A 304 17.55 2.97 -12.29
CA SER A 304 17.00 3.58 -13.49
C SER A 304 18.10 3.85 -14.51
N ILE A 305 17.94 3.33 -15.73
CA ILE A 305 18.86 3.50 -16.85
C ILE A 305 18.09 4.11 -18.03
N SER A 306 18.61 5.22 -18.57
CA SER A 306 18.01 5.92 -19.71
C SER A 306 19.06 6.14 -20.79
N GLU A 307 18.93 5.44 -21.93
CA GLU A 307 19.79 5.59 -23.12
C GLU A 307 19.06 6.38 -24.22
N GLY A 308 18.13 7.27 -23.85
CA GLY A 308 17.33 8.09 -24.75
C GLY A 308 15.89 8.23 -24.29
N VAL A 309 15.10 9.11 -24.93
CA VAL A 309 13.72 9.44 -24.54
C VAL A 309 12.79 8.22 -24.52
N PHE A 310 13.06 7.21 -25.34
CA PHE A 310 12.22 6.02 -25.50
C PHE A 310 12.91 4.72 -25.07
N ASP A 311 14.16 4.80 -24.62
CA ASP A 311 14.95 3.64 -24.21
C ASP A 311 15.26 3.76 -22.71
N ARG A 312 14.25 3.46 -21.92
CA ARG A 312 14.33 3.43 -20.47
C ARG A 312 14.11 2.00 -20.00
N ARG A 313 14.94 1.59 -19.06
CA ARG A 313 14.79 0.33 -18.33
C ARG A 313 15.04 0.58 -16.85
N SER A 314 14.40 -0.21 -16.03
CA SER A 314 14.63 -0.26 -14.59
C SER A 314 15.09 -1.66 -14.19
N GLU A 315 15.98 -1.72 -13.23
CA GLU A 315 16.45 -2.96 -12.63
C GLU A 315 16.21 -2.85 -11.13
N TYR A 316 15.60 -3.86 -10.52
CA TYR A 316 15.55 -3.98 -9.06
C TYR A 316 16.71 -4.84 -8.61
N HIS A 317 17.43 -4.38 -7.58
CA HIS A 317 18.54 -5.09 -6.99
C HIS A 317 18.27 -5.34 -5.51
N LEU A 318 18.40 -6.60 -5.07
CA LEU A 318 18.29 -6.97 -3.67
C LEU A 318 19.68 -7.11 -3.06
N TYR A 319 19.92 -6.35 -2.00
CA TYR A 319 21.13 -6.41 -1.18
C TYR A 319 20.75 -6.91 0.21
N PRO A 320 20.89 -8.21 0.50
CA PRO A 320 20.63 -8.72 1.84
C PRO A 320 21.57 -8.12 2.88
N GLY A 321 20.97 -7.70 3.99
CA GLY A 321 21.72 -7.29 5.17
C GLY A 321 22.42 -8.48 5.81
N ARG A 322 23.63 -8.27 6.31
CA ARG A 322 24.37 -9.30 7.03
C ARG A 322 24.91 -8.74 8.31
N ARG A 323 24.64 -9.41 9.42
CA ARG A 323 25.16 -8.99 10.72
C ARG A 323 26.67 -9.22 10.79
N ASP A 324 27.42 -8.19 11.18
CA ASP A 324 28.83 -8.25 11.53
C ASP A 324 29.02 -7.64 12.93
N GLY A 325 28.91 -8.48 13.94
CA GLY A 325 28.81 -8.06 15.34
C GLY A 325 27.49 -7.31 15.59
N ALA A 326 27.58 -6.07 16.05
CA ALA A 326 26.43 -5.20 16.30
C ALA A 326 26.05 -4.33 15.09
N THR A 327 26.69 -4.51 13.91
CA THR A 327 26.45 -3.73 12.69
C THR A 327 25.81 -4.58 11.61
N VAL A 328 25.10 -3.94 10.67
CA VAL A 328 24.64 -4.57 9.44
C VAL A 328 25.48 -4.07 8.27
N ILE A 329 25.96 -5.01 7.49
CA ILE A 329 26.78 -4.72 6.29
C ILE A 329 26.03 -5.17 5.03
N TYR A 330 26.21 -4.42 3.95
CA TYR A 330 25.65 -4.71 2.63
C TYR A 330 26.77 -4.90 1.62
N ALA A 331 26.66 -5.90 0.75
CA ALA A 331 27.64 -6.17 -0.26
C ALA A 331 27.64 -5.06 -1.35
N ALA A 332 28.78 -4.88 -2.03
CA ALA A 332 28.87 -3.96 -3.17
C ALA A 332 28.17 -4.46 -4.45
N ARG A 333 27.70 -5.70 -4.45
CA ARG A 333 26.93 -6.31 -5.55
C ARG A 333 25.67 -6.94 -4.98
N PRO A 334 24.54 -6.84 -5.72
CA PRO A 334 23.31 -7.47 -5.30
C PRO A 334 23.41 -8.99 -5.35
N ASP A 335 22.68 -9.67 -4.48
CA ASP A 335 22.51 -11.13 -4.51
C ASP A 335 21.37 -11.52 -5.48
N GLY A 336 20.34 -10.67 -5.60
CA GLY A 336 19.22 -10.82 -6.52
C GLY A 336 19.07 -9.61 -7.44
N SER A 337 18.67 -9.86 -8.70
CA SER A 337 18.39 -8.80 -9.67
C SER A 337 17.18 -9.15 -10.52
N ILE A 338 16.32 -8.17 -10.75
CA ILE A 338 15.17 -8.25 -11.66
C ILE A 338 15.35 -7.18 -12.72
N THR A 339 15.42 -7.58 -13.97
CA THR A 339 15.53 -6.64 -15.10
C THR A 339 14.21 -6.56 -15.84
N SER A 340 13.72 -5.37 -16.09
CA SER A 340 12.53 -5.12 -16.87
C SER A 340 12.80 -4.16 -18.02
N ASP A 341 12.30 -4.50 -19.20
CA ASP A 341 12.31 -3.60 -20.35
C ASP A 341 11.17 -2.57 -20.22
N GLY A 342 11.49 -1.32 -20.05
CA GLY A 342 10.53 -0.21 -20.05
C GLY A 342 10.45 0.52 -18.72
N VAL A 343 9.35 1.25 -18.54
CA VAL A 343 9.06 1.96 -17.29
C VAL A 343 8.37 1.00 -16.32
N GLN A 344 8.89 0.92 -15.12
CA GLN A 344 8.27 0.21 -14.02
C GLN A 344 7.37 1.16 -13.21
N PHE A 345 6.41 0.58 -12.52
CA PHE A 345 5.60 1.22 -11.48
C PHE A 345 6.01 0.61 -10.14
N ASP A 346 5.58 1.22 -9.06
CA ASP A 346 5.89 0.77 -7.70
C ASP A 346 5.71 -0.74 -7.55
N PRO A 347 6.69 -1.48 -7.03
CA PRO A 347 6.63 -2.92 -6.88
C PRO A 347 5.66 -3.30 -5.75
N LEU A 348 4.95 -4.41 -5.91
CA LEU A 348 4.20 -5.05 -4.85
C LEU A 348 5.13 -6.05 -4.15
N ILE A 349 5.25 -5.93 -2.83
CA ILE A 349 6.11 -6.79 -2.01
C ILE A 349 5.22 -7.66 -1.12
N VAL A 350 5.23 -8.94 -1.38
CA VAL A 350 4.33 -9.91 -0.73
C VAL A 350 4.97 -11.31 -0.73
N ASP A 351 4.74 -12.10 0.29
CA ASP A 351 5.02 -13.53 0.27
C ASP A 351 3.91 -14.21 -0.54
N VAL A 352 4.23 -14.63 -1.76
CA VAL A 352 3.23 -15.16 -2.72
C VAL A 352 2.96 -16.64 -2.48
N ASP A 353 3.95 -17.40 -2.00
CA ASP A 353 3.84 -18.87 -1.87
C ASP A 353 3.93 -19.38 -0.42
N GLY A 354 3.87 -18.48 0.57
CA GLY A 354 3.80 -18.80 1.99
C GLY A 354 5.08 -19.36 2.57
N ASP A 355 6.22 -19.10 1.95
CA ASP A 355 7.50 -19.65 2.39
C ASP A 355 8.24 -18.76 3.41
N GLY A 356 7.63 -17.64 3.80
CA GLY A 356 8.14 -16.68 4.77
C GLY A 356 9.11 -15.66 4.18
N ARG A 357 9.40 -15.69 2.88
CA ARG A 357 10.21 -14.68 2.18
C ARG A 357 9.33 -13.75 1.36
N LEU A 358 9.75 -12.51 1.25
CA LEU A 358 9.01 -11.52 0.47
C LEU A 358 9.43 -11.59 -1.00
N ASP A 359 8.45 -11.79 -1.85
CA ASP A 359 8.56 -11.82 -3.29
C ASP A 359 8.31 -10.44 -3.88
N VAL A 360 8.67 -10.27 -5.17
CA VAL A 360 8.55 -8.99 -5.86
C VAL A 360 7.65 -9.13 -7.09
N ALA A 361 6.53 -8.42 -7.11
CA ALA A 361 5.70 -8.31 -8.29
C ALA A 361 5.86 -6.92 -8.93
N THR A 362 6.32 -6.88 -10.18
CA THR A 362 6.65 -5.64 -10.89
C THR A 362 5.65 -5.34 -11.99
N PRO A 363 4.78 -4.32 -11.82
CA PRO A 363 4.00 -3.79 -12.93
C PRO A 363 4.92 -2.99 -13.87
N SER A 364 4.91 -3.28 -15.16
CA SER A 364 5.78 -2.59 -16.11
C SER A 364 5.13 -2.35 -17.46
N THR A 365 5.58 -1.31 -18.18
CA THR A 365 5.14 -1.05 -19.55
C THR A 365 6.31 -0.67 -20.43
N ARG A 366 6.40 -1.28 -21.62
CA ARG A 366 7.43 -0.93 -22.60
C ARG A 366 7.05 0.36 -23.33
N LEU A 367 7.91 1.36 -23.30
CA LEU A 367 7.78 2.55 -24.08
C LEU A 367 8.44 2.33 -25.46
N GLY A 368 7.68 2.52 -26.52
CA GLY A 368 8.20 2.53 -27.89
C GLY A 368 7.32 3.42 -28.74
N LEU A 369 7.88 4.11 -29.75
CA LEU A 369 7.17 5.10 -30.55
C LEU A 369 5.83 4.54 -31.09
N ALA A 370 5.82 3.32 -31.61
CA ALA A 370 4.61 2.68 -32.14
C ALA A 370 3.55 2.42 -31.03
N ARG A 371 3.99 2.09 -29.81
CA ARG A 371 3.09 1.87 -28.64
C ARG A 371 2.54 3.18 -28.12
N VAL A 372 3.39 4.20 -28.01
CA VAL A 372 2.95 5.55 -27.60
C VAL A 372 1.92 6.09 -28.61
N VAL A 373 2.18 5.97 -29.91
CA VAL A 373 1.21 6.35 -30.95
C VAL A 373 -0.06 5.51 -30.86
N GLY A 374 0.07 4.19 -30.68
CA GLY A 374 -1.08 3.30 -30.51
C GLY A 374 -1.91 3.64 -29.27
N ALA A 375 -1.24 3.97 -28.14
CA ALA A 375 -1.87 4.41 -26.91
C ALA A 375 -2.62 5.74 -27.08
N LEU A 376 -2.03 6.71 -27.78
CA LEU A 376 -2.69 7.99 -28.10
C LEU A 376 -3.95 7.81 -28.95
N PHE A 377 -3.99 6.81 -29.84
CA PHE A 377 -5.18 6.52 -30.64
C PHE A 377 -6.23 5.67 -29.92
N SER A 378 -5.78 4.72 -29.09
CA SER A 378 -6.68 3.78 -28.41
C SER A 378 -7.17 4.25 -27.06
N GLY A 379 -6.47 5.22 -26.43
CA GLY A 379 -6.71 5.61 -25.04
C GLY A 379 -6.34 4.51 -24.03
N ARG A 380 -5.44 3.57 -24.40
CA ARG A 380 -5.11 2.41 -23.57
C ARG A 380 -3.61 2.08 -23.59
N ILE A 381 -3.07 1.76 -22.43
CA ILE A 381 -1.72 1.22 -22.26
C ILE A 381 -1.83 -0.18 -21.66
N SER A 382 -1.08 -1.13 -22.20
CA SER A 382 -0.96 -2.45 -21.59
C SER A 382 0.17 -2.44 -20.57
N VAL A 383 -0.11 -2.93 -19.37
CA VAL A 383 0.84 -3.12 -18.29
C VAL A 383 1.01 -4.62 -18.07
N ASP A 384 2.25 -5.09 -18.10
CA ASP A 384 2.62 -6.45 -17.76
C ASP A 384 2.91 -6.51 -16.25
N LEU A 385 2.29 -7.43 -15.52
CA LEU A 385 2.60 -7.74 -14.12
C LEU A 385 3.44 -9.01 -14.12
N ASN A 386 4.66 -8.91 -13.62
CA ASN A 386 5.59 -10.02 -13.52
C ASN A 386 5.85 -10.31 -12.04
N VAL A 387 5.74 -11.56 -11.63
CA VAL A 387 6.00 -12.00 -10.24
C VAL A 387 7.28 -12.80 -10.21
N TYR A 388 8.18 -12.45 -9.30
CA TYR A 388 9.47 -13.09 -9.08
C TYR A 388 9.57 -13.55 -7.63
N ARG A 389 9.75 -14.85 -7.42
CA ARG A 389 9.94 -15.41 -6.08
C ARG A 389 11.39 -15.28 -5.64
N LEU A 390 11.55 -14.93 -4.38
CA LEU A 390 12.86 -14.89 -3.74
C LEU A 390 13.30 -16.31 -3.37
N ALA A 391 14.33 -16.82 -4.03
CA ALA A 391 14.89 -18.12 -3.72
C ALA A 391 15.64 -18.12 -2.37
N PRO A 392 15.81 -19.30 -1.71
CA PRO A 392 16.50 -19.41 -0.42
C PRO A 392 17.95 -18.88 -0.42
N ASN A 393 18.56 -18.74 -1.57
CA ASN A 393 19.91 -18.20 -1.73
C ASN A 393 19.95 -16.67 -1.93
N GLY A 394 18.79 -15.98 -1.81
CA GLY A 394 18.68 -14.53 -1.99
C GLY A 394 18.64 -14.05 -3.44
N SER A 395 18.46 -14.95 -4.42
CA SER A 395 18.38 -14.57 -5.83
C SER A 395 16.98 -14.67 -6.41
N PHE A 396 16.71 -13.92 -7.48
CA PHE A 396 15.53 -14.06 -8.32
C PHE A 396 15.87 -14.84 -9.60
N ALA A 397 14.89 -15.51 -10.18
CA ALA A 397 15.06 -16.15 -11.48
C ALA A 397 15.23 -15.10 -12.60
N GLU A 398 15.94 -15.46 -13.69
CA GLU A 398 16.10 -14.57 -14.85
C GLU A 398 14.77 -14.24 -15.55
N SER A 399 13.78 -15.13 -15.44
CA SER A 399 12.43 -14.91 -15.97
C SER A 399 11.44 -14.96 -14.82
N SER A 400 10.36 -14.17 -14.93
CA SER A 400 9.29 -14.19 -13.94
C SER A 400 8.69 -15.59 -13.77
N ASP A 401 8.36 -15.95 -12.53
CA ASP A 401 7.65 -17.18 -12.18
C ASP A 401 6.21 -17.16 -12.70
N TYR A 402 5.61 -15.96 -12.71
CA TYR A 402 4.27 -15.74 -13.25
C TYR A 402 4.21 -14.41 -14.00
N GLN A 403 3.40 -14.37 -15.05
CA GLN A 403 3.14 -13.15 -15.81
C GLN A 403 1.66 -13.06 -16.19
N THR A 404 1.09 -11.87 -15.99
CA THR A 404 -0.23 -11.51 -16.52
C THR A 404 -0.21 -10.09 -17.09
N ARG A 405 -1.31 -9.68 -17.73
CA ARG A 405 -1.39 -8.38 -18.38
C ARG A 405 -2.75 -7.74 -18.12
N PHE A 406 -2.73 -6.47 -17.73
CA PHE A 406 -3.90 -5.63 -17.61
C PHE A 406 -3.78 -4.35 -18.46
N LYS A 407 -4.84 -3.55 -18.51
CA LYS A 407 -4.88 -2.33 -19.31
C LYS A 407 -5.21 -1.15 -18.43
N VAL A 408 -4.41 -0.10 -18.54
CA VAL A 408 -4.71 1.23 -18.02
C VAL A 408 -5.38 2.03 -19.13
N GLU A 409 -6.54 2.60 -18.85
CA GLU A 409 -7.27 3.46 -19.79
C GLU A 409 -7.03 4.93 -19.45
N PHE A 410 -6.91 5.78 -20.46
CA PHE A 410 -6.81 7.22 -20.27
C PHE A 410 -7.62 7.97 -21.33
N ASP A 411 -8.25 9.04 -20.90
CA ASP A 411 -9.00 9.93 -21.77
C ASP A 411 -8.18 11.21 -22.02
N LEU A 412 -7.67 11.34 -23.24
CA LEU A 412 -6.86 12.50 -23.64
C LEU A 412 -7.63 13.84 -23.62
N LYS A 413 -8.97 13.81 -23.64
CA LYS A 413 -9.79 15.01 -23.62
C LYS A 413 -10.02 15.54 -22.22
N THR A 414 -10.20 14.63 -21.26
CA THR A 414 -10.47 14.98 -19.86
C THR A 414 -9.24 14.91 -18.99
N GLY A 415 -8.15 14.27 -19.46
CA GLY A 415 -6.95 13.99 -18.66
C GLY A 415 -7.15 12.92 -17.58
N LEU A 416 -8.33 12.27 -17.55
CA LEU A 416 -8.64 11.25 -16.57
C LEU A 416 -8.02 9.91 -16.98
N SER A 417 -7.38 9.26 -16.03
CA SER A 417 -6.87 7.89 -16.16
C SER A 417 -7.73 6.92 -15.36
N ARG A 418 -7.85 5.71 -15.87
CA ARG A 418 -8.48 4.60 -15.17
C ARG A 418 -7.46 3.50 -14.97
N TYR A 419 -7.08 3.30 -13.73
CA TYR A 419 -6.20 2.22 -13.30
C TYR A 419 -7.08 1.08 -12.78
N PRO A 420 -6.92 -0.16 -13.27
CA PRO A 420 -7.61 -1.29 -12.66
C PRO A 420 -7.05 -1.56 -11.25
N ALA A 421 -7.90 -2.03 -10.35
CA ALA A 421 -7.44 -2.57 -9.08
C ALA A 421 -6.69 -3.88 -9.35
N VAL A 422 -5.50 -4.01 -8.74
CA VAL A 422 -4.68 -5.21 -8.75
C VAL A 422 -4.13 -5.37 -7.34
N ALA A 423 -4.31 -6.53 -6.74
CA ALA A 423 -3.75 -6.88 -5.45
C ALA A 423 -3.25 -8.33 -5.47
N ILE A 424 -2.22 -8.61 -4.69
CA ILE A 424 -1.73 -9.96 -4.39
C ILE A 424 -1.68 -10.04 -2.88
N ALA A 425 -2.47 -10.94 -2.29
CA ALA A 425 -2.55 -11.10 -0.85
C ALA A 425 -3.23 -12.41 -0.50
N ASP A 426 -2.94 -12.96 0.67
CA ASP A 426 -3.60 -14.14 1.22
C ASP A 426 -4.95 -13.73 1.85
N PHE A 427 -6.05 -13.86 1.08
CA PHE A 427 -7.39 -13.50 1.52
C PHE A 427 -8.13 -14.62 2.25
N ASP A 428 -7.73 -15.87 2.06
CA ASP A 428 -8.39 -17.02 2.68
C ASP A 428 -7.60 -17.64 3.83
N GLY A 429 -6.36 -17.17 4.06
CA GLY A 429 -5.51 -17.57 5.18
C GLY A 429 -4.86 -18.94 4.98
N ASP A 430 -4.75 -19.43 3.73
CA ASP A 430 -4.16 -20.74 3.43
C ASP A 430 -2.62 -20.69 3.28
N GLY A 431 -2.04 -19.49 3.30
CA GLY A 431 -0.62 -19.23 3.15
C GLY A 431 -0.16 -19.05 1.71
N ASN A 432 -1.03 -19.18 0.70
CA ASN A 432 -0.71 -18.86 -0.69
C ASN A 432 -1.50 -17.63 -1.12
N ALA A 433 -0.84 -16.59 -1.55
CA ALA A 433 -1.55 -15.36 -1.90
C ALA A 433 -2.41 -15.50 -3.17
N GLU A 434 -3.61 -14.92 -3.15
CA GLU A 434 -4.47 -14.78 -4.31
C GLU A 434 -4.03 -13.60 -5.18
N LEU A 435 -4.28 -13.71 -6.48
CA LEU A 435 -4.22 -12.57 -7.39
C LEU A 435 -5.63 -12.03 -7.65
N MET A 436 -5.86 -10.80 -7.27
CA MET A 436 -7.09 -10.06 -7.55
C MET A 436 -6.88 -9.05 -8.65
N VAL A 437 -7.75 -9.06 -9.67
CA VAL A 437 -7.69 -8.13 -10.81
C VAL A 437 -9.06 -7.59 -11.13
N GLN A 438 -9.16 -6.28 -11.32
CA GLN A 438 -10.38 -5.64 -11.82
C GLN A 438 -10.56 -5.91 -13.31
N GLU A 439 -11.56 -6.70 -13.67
CA GLU A 439 -11.91 -7.03 -15.06
C GLU A 439 -12.87 -6.01 -15.68
N THR A 440 -13.83 -5.54 -14.89
CA THR A 440 -14.85 -4.57 -15.33
C THR A 440 -15.06 -3.48 -14.29
N GLN A 441 -16.04 -2.59 -14.50
CA GLN A 441 -16.39 -1.52 -13.56
C GLN A 441 -16.98 -2.04 -12.25
N ASP A 442 -17.56 -3.23 -12.28
CA ASP A 442 -18.32 -3.77 -11.16
C ASP A 442 -17.90 -5.21 -10.82
N GLU A 443 -16.70 -5.62 -11.28
CA GLU A 443 -16.23 -6.99 -11.05
C GLU A 443 -14.72 -7.04 -10.83
N LEU A 444 -14.34 -7.60 -9.68
CA LEU A 444 -13.02 -8.12 -9.39
C LEU A 444 -13.01 -9.62 -9.68
N THR A 445 -11.95 -10.10 -10.28
CA THR A 445 -11.70 -11.54 -10.42
C THR A 445 -10.58 -11.94 -9.47
N VAL A 446 -10.87 -12.86 -8.57
CA VAL A 446 -9.93 -13.45 -7.61
C VAL A 446 -9.45 -14.78 -8.16
N TYR A 447 -8.17 -14.88 -8.46
CA TYR A 447 -7.51 -16.12 -8.87
C TYR A 447 -6.89 -16.75 -7.63
N PRO A 448 -7.31 -17.98 -7.25
CA PRO A 448 -6.81 -18.61 -6.02
C PRO A 448 -5.31 -18.83 -6.07
N GLY A 449 -4.63 -18.63 -4.95
CA GLY A 449 -3.27 -19.05 -4.73
C GLY A 449 -3.16 -20.58 -4.87
N VAL A 450 -2.06 -21.06 -5.41
CA VAL A 450 -1.82 -22.49 -5.52
C VAL A 450 -0.36 -22.81 -5.24
N ALA A 451 -0.13 -23.77 -4.38
CA ALA A 451 1.22 -24.23 -4.08
C ALA A 451 1.95 -24.73 -5.34
N GLY A 452 3.23 -24.43 -5.45
CA GLY A 452 4.10 -24.89 -6.53
C GLY A 452 4.33 -23.84 -7.64
N PRO A 453 4.76 -24.26 -8.84
CA PRO A 453 5.30 -23.33 -9.85
C PRO A 453 4.23 -22.50 -10.58
N ALA A 454 2.95 -22.80 -10.42
CA ALA A 454 1.88 -22.09 -11.13
C ALA A 454 1.50 -20.79 -10.46
N LEU A 455 1.75 -20.64 -9.15
CA LEU A 455 1.40 -19.55 -8.23
C LEU A 455 -0.12 -19.27 -8.18
N PHE A 456 -0.79 -19.10 -9.30
CA PHE A 456 -2.21 -18.77 -9.35
C PHE A 456 -3.00 -19.77 -10.19
N GLY A 457 -4.23 -20.02 -9.77
CA GLY A 457 -5.18 -20.88 -10.48
C GLY A 457 -5.59 -20.29 -11.83
N LYS A 458 -5.92 -21.16 -12.79
CA LYS A 458 -6.32 -20.74 -14.14
C LYS A 458 -7.74 -20.17 -14.22
N LYS A 459 -8.56 -20.41 -13.22
CA LYS A 459 -9.96 -19.97 -13.18
C LYS A 459 -10.10 -19.07 -11.96
N GLY A 460 -10.44 -17.81 -12.20
CA GLY A 460 -10.79 -16.89 -11.16
C GLY A 460 -12.27 -16.99 -10.78
N GLN A 461 -12.58 -16.48 -9.60
CA GLN A 461 -13.93 -16.30 -9.09
C GLN A 461 -14.30 -14.81 -9.18
N GLY A 462 -15.46 -14.48 -9.74
CA GLY A 462 -15.92 -13.09 -9.84
C GLY A 462 -16.53 -12.61 -8.53
N LEU A 463 -16.02 -11.48 -8.03
CA LEU A 463 -16.60 -10.73 -6.92
C LEU A 463 -17.23 -9.45 -7.48
N SER A 464 -18.56 -9.39 -7.46
CA SER A 464 -19.31 -8.26 -8.03
C SER A 464 -19.58 -7.21 -6.95
N LEU A 465 -18.99 -6.03 -7.13
CA LEU A 465 -19.20 -4.85 -6.30
C LEU A 465 -18.91 -3.59 -7.14
N PRO A 466 -19.50 -2.43 -6.77
CA PRO A 466 -19.10 -1.18 -7.39
C PRO A 466 -17.63 -0.88 -7.13
N LEU A 467 -16.87 -0.59 -8.19
CA LEU A 467 -15.45 -0.30 -8.10
C LEU A 467 -15.14 1.16 -8.48
N PRO A 468 -14.10 1.76 -7.89
CA PRO A 468 -13.67 3.10 -8.24
C PRO A 468 -13.05 3.13 -9.65
N ARG A 469 -13.04 4.31 -10.26
CA ARG A 469 -12.34 4.52 -11.53
C ARG A 469 -10.82 4.40 -11.38
N ASN A 470 -10.31 4.80 -10.23
CA ASN A 470 -8.91 4.59 -9.87
C ASN A 470 -8.79 3.36 -8.97
N GLY A 471 -8.32 2.26 -9.51
CA GLY A 471 -8.13 1.00 -8.78
C GLY A 471 -7.13 1.08 -7.61
N GLN A 472 -6.28 2.12 -7.56
CA GLN A 472 -5.45 2.40 -6.37
C GLN A 472 -6.27 2.82 -5.13
N MET A 473 -7.58 3.03 -5.29
CA MET A 473 -8.52 3.24 -4.18
C MET A 473 -9.13 1.93 -3.67
N VAL A 474 -8.66 0.79 -4.16
CA VAL A 474 -8.92 -0.54 -3.60
C VAL A 474 -7.65 -1.00 -2.93
N GLU A 475 -7.71 -1.21 -1.64
CA GLU A 475 -6.57 -1.56 -0.81
C GLU A 475 -6.79 -2.90 -0.14
N ALA A 476 -5.71 -3.66 -0.01
CA ALA A 476 -5.70 -4.97 0.64
C ALA A 476 -4.81 -4.87 1.89
N SER A 477 -5.38 -5.09 3.07
CA SER A 477 -4.66 -5.12 4.35
C SER A 477 -5.51 -5.82 5.41
N ASP A 478 -4.88 -6.36 6.43
CA ASP A 478 -5.56 -6.86 7.62
C ASP A 478 -6.09 -5.65 8.41
N LEU A 479 -7.41 -5.42 8.34
CA LEU A 479 -8.06 -4.24 8.92
C LEU A 479 -8.53 -4.50 10.36
N ASP A 480 -8.87 -5.74 10.70
CA ASP A 480 -9.41 -6.09 12.00
C ASP A 480 -8.43 -6.87 12.90
N GLY A 481 -7.23 -7.18 12.40
CA GLY A 481 -6.16 -7.81 13.15
C GLY A 481 -6.32 -9.31 13.32
N ASP A 482 -7.11 -9.96 12.45
CA ASP A 482 -7.38 -11.40 12.54
C ASP A 482 -6.35 -12.27 11.76
N GLY A 483 -5.39 -11.62 11.10
CA GLY A 483 -4.30 -12.24 10.36
C GLY A 483 -4.65 -12.58 8.90
N ARG A 484 -5.85 -12.26 8.43
CA ARG A 484 -6.26 -12.37 7.03
C ARG A 484 -6.32 -11.00 6.38
N VAL A 485 -6.08 -10.97 5.08
CA VAL A 485 -6.15 -9.71 4.35
C VAL A 485 -7.58 -9.39 3.96
N ASP A 486 -8.01 -8.18 4.25
CA ASP A 486 -9.30 -7.59 3.93
C ASP A 486 -9.21 -6.68 2.72
N LEU A 487 -10.36 -6.25 2.20
CA LEU A 487 -10.43 -5.24 1.15
C LEU A 487 -11.13 -3.97 1.62
N LEU A 488 -10.48 -2.86 1.37
CA LEU A 488 -11.01 -1.53 1.56
C LEU A 488 -11.24 -0.86 0.22
N VAL A 489 -12.47 -0.44 -0.07
CA VAL A 489 -12.84 0.25 -1.30
C VAL A 489 -13.35 1.65 -0.97
N ARG A 490 -12.64 2.65 -1.44
CA ARG A 490 -13.02 4.07 -1.36
C ARG A 490 -13.22 4.65 -2.75
N TYR A 491 -13.89 5.77 -2.86
CA TYR A 491 -14.23 6.39 -4.14
C TYR A 491 -13.78 7.84 -4.18
N GLY A 492 -13.31 8.28 -5.34
CA GLY A 492 -12.89 9.66 -5.57
C GLY A 492 -14.00 10.53 -6.15
N PRO A 493 -13.74 11.85 -6.29
CA PRO A 493 -14.69 12.78 -6.90
C PRO A 493 -15.14 12.39 -8.32
N ALA A 494 -14.29 11.66 -9.07
CA ALA A 494 -14.59 11.17 -10.41
C ALA A 494 -15.67 10.08 -10.44
N ASP A 495 -15.96 9.43 -9.31
CA ASP A 495 -16.97 8.37 -9.16
C ASP A 495 -18.36 8.93 -8.83
N GLY A 496 -18.45 10.25 -8.60
CA GLY A 496 -19.66 10.99 -8.27
C GLY A 496 -19.71 11.39 -6.78
N ALA A 497 -20.38 12.50 -6.49
CA ALA A 497 -20.37 13.14 -5.17
C ALA A 497 -20.95 12.24 -4.05
N ASP A 498 -21.96 11.44 -4.35
CA ASP A 498 -22.55 10.53 -3.37
C ASP A 498 -21.60 9.36 -3.06
N ARG A 499 -20.97 8.79 -4.10
CA ARG A 499 -20.01 7.70 -3.92
C ARG A 499 -18.70 8.13 -3.27
N ALA A 500 -18.23 9.33 -3.52
CA ALA A 500 -17.04 9.86 -2.87
C ALA A 500 -17.14 9.93 -1.33
N ARG A 501 -18.35 9.74 -0.78
CA ARG A 501 -18.65 9.66 0.66
C ARG A 501 -18.96 8.23 1.13
N GLU A 502 -18.85 7.25 0.26
CA GLU A 502 -19.09 5.85 0.57
C GLU A 502 -17.76 5.14 0.81
N LEU A 503 -17.72 4.30 1.81
CA LEU A 503 -16.63 3.38 2.10
C LEU A 503 -17.21 1.98 2.10
N ARG A 504 -16.55 1.04 1.40
CA ARG A 504 -16.88 -0.38 1.45
C ARG A 504 -15.73 -1.14 2.06
N ILE A 505 -16.06 -1.96 3.02
CA ILE A 505 -15.11 -2.78 3.75
C ILE A 505 -15.57 -4.22 3.56
N LEU A 506 -14.70 -5.06 3.05
CA LEU A 506 -14.94 -6.48 2.88
C LEU A 506 -13.97 -7.20 3.82
N LEU A 507 -14.48 -7.61 4.97
CA LEU A 507 -13.72 -8.37 5.95
C LEU A 507 -13.72 -9.84 5.56
N SER A 508 -12.54 -10.42 5.46
CA SER A 508 -12.34 -11.83 5.18
C SER A 508 -12.92 -12.69 6.31
N VAL A 509 -13.66 -13.72 5.96
CA VAL A 509 -14.26 -14.62 6.95
C VAL A 509 -13.72 -16.03 6.75
N GLN A 510 -13.51 -16.73 7.86
CA GLN A 510 -13.10 -18.13 7.80
C GLN A 510 -14.23 -18.97 7.21
N ASP A 511 -13.91 -19.76 6.20
CA ASP A 511 -14.84 -20.79 5.71
C ASP A 511 -14.84 -21.96 6.70
N ASP A 512 -15.82 -22.00 7.61
CA ASP A 512 -16.03 -23.08 8.58
C ASP A 512 -16.29 -24.45 7.90
N SER A 513 -16.33 -24.53 6.57
CA SER A 513 -16.60 -25.74 5.80
C SER A 513 -15.32 -26.47 5.34
N GLN A 514 -14.13 -25.89 5.51
CA GLN A 514 -12.87 -26.58 5.25
C GLN A 514 -12.36 -27.27 6.53
N PRO A 515 -12.02 -28.57 6.49
CA PRO A 515 -11.62 -29.36 7.66
C PRO A 515 -10.16 -29.08 8.11
#